data_0ee0873c60c1af979b75452d7d4c8a64
#
_entry.id   0ee0873c60c1af979b75452d7d4c8a64
#
_cell.length_a   1.000
_cell.length_b   1.000
_cell.length_c   1.000
_cell.angle_alpha   90.00
_cell.angle_beta   90.00
_cell.angle_gamma   90.00
#
_symmetry.space_group_name_H-M   'P 1'
#
loop_
_entity.id
_entity.type
_entity.pdbx_description
1 polymer ?
#
loop_
_entity_poly.entity_id
_entity_poly.type
_entity_poly.pdbx_seq_one_letter_code
_entity_poly.pdbx_strand_id
1 'polypeptide(L)'
;MRILHCLAQLPMKTGSGVYFDTVLRYMDERGHENAALYGVQAPFDPDLPCTETFPVVFNSDVLPFPIAGMSDEMPYDSTVFGAMSDEDLQLYMQVFRKRLEEAKRIFRPQVVISHHIFLMTAIVREVFSDIPVVGISHGTDLRQVRKHERFLSFMEGAKHLDAYWALGENDKNCLTDLFGLKRECIEVTGGGFKDTIFYAEDADEAKKERRRQLSPQVVYAGKISRSKGIFEFIQAFVKAQVEFQRRHNSPPAELIYIGNGTDEQIEELKRLSGYNERIRFLPAMAQPDLAALLRQADFYTLPSYYEGIALTAVEAMACNLPVITTKIIGLMELLGPIVNESGFIEYVDLPRLYDVDKPVEEDIPEYIERLTEALLRQFEKWATGEVMPPHVREAVESHSWHHLIAEMEARLMALIHKYKRT
;
A
#
# COMPACT_ATOMS: atom_id res chain seq x y z
N MET A 1 0.38 23.87 -11.38
CA MET A 1 -0.66 24.29 -10.40
C MET A 1 0.01 24.63 -9.08
N ARG A 2 -0.68 25.42 -8.24
CA ARG A 2 -0.28 25.62 -6.83
C ARG A 2 -1.14 24.72 -5.96
N ILE A 3 -0.53 23.70 -5.37
CA ILE A 3 -1.22 22.63 -4.65
C ILE A 3 -0.84 22.70 -3.17
N LEU A 4 -1.82 22.81 -2.28
CA LEU A 4 -1.61 22.65 -0.85
C LEU A 4 -1.93 21.20 -0.45
N HIS A 5 -0.95 20.50 0.06
CA HIS A 5 -1.11 19.15 0.62
C HIS A 5 -1.27 19.22 2.13
N CYS A 6 -2.31 18.58 2.66
CA CYS A 6 -2.61 18.58 4.08
C CYS A 6 -2.58 17.16 4.65
N LEU A 7 -1.87 16.95 5.76
CA LEU A 7 -1.84 15.67 6.49
C LEU A 7 -1.83 15.94 8.00
N ALA A 8 -2.81 15.39 8.73
CA ALA A 8 -2.98 15.66 10.16
C ALA A 8 -1.83 15.14 11.04
N GLN A 9 -1.08 14.16 10.55
CA GLN A 9 0.06 13.57 11.25
C GLN A 9 1.15 13.18 10.24
N LEU A 10 2.35 13.67 10.41
CA LEU A 10 3.49 13.33 9.57
C LEU A 10 4.68 12.86 10.41
N PRO A 11 4.71 11.58 10.84
CA PRO A 11 5.95 10.86 10.88
C PRO A 11 6.04 10.00 9.62
N MET A 12 7.18 10.01 8.93
CA MET A 12 7.45 9.33 7.66
C MET A 12 7.32 7.79 7.70
N LYS A 13 6.98 7.21 8.86
CA LYS A 13 6.93 5.76 9.08
C LYS A 13 5.53 5.15 8.97
N THR A 14 4.53 5.95 8.60
CA THR A 14 3.15 5.46 8.38
C THR A 14 2.85 5.33 6.90
N GLY A 15 1.94 4.43 6.52
CA GLY A 15 1.53 4.26 5.12
C GLY A 15 0.99 5.57 4.51
N SER A 16 0.18 6.32 5.26
CA SER A 16 -0.33 7.63 4.82
C SER A 16 0.75 8.69 4.67
N GLY A 17 1.77 8.69 5.55
CA GLY A 17 2.92 9.59 5.44
C GLY A 17 3.77 9.31 4.20
N VAL A 18 4.01 8.02 3.91
CA VAL A 18 4.72 7.60 2.69
C VAL A 18 3.91 7.97 1.43
N TYR A 19 2.60 7.74 1.44
CA TYR A 19 1.72 8.11 0.33
C TYR A 19 1.73 9.63 0.11
N PHE A 20 1.61 10.42 1.17
CA PHE A 20 1.67 11.89 1.14
C PHE A 20 2.98 12.39 0.52
N ASP A 21 4.13 11.94 1.02
CA ASP A 21 5.45 12.30 0.49
C ASP A 21 5.61 11.90 -0.97
N THR A 22 5.10 10.71 -1.34
CA THR A 22 5.16 10.23 -2.73
C THR A 22 4.35 11.12 -3.66
N VAL A 23 3.08 11.39 -3.35
CA VAL A 23 2.22 12.26 -4.17
C VAL A 23 2.88 13.64 -4.34
N LEU A 24 3.43 14.18 -3.26
CA LEU A 24 4.06 15.49 -3.26
C LEU A 24 5.31 15.53 -4.16
N ARG A 25 6.20 14.53 -4.06
CA ARG A 25 7.42 14.44 -4.90
C ARG A 25 7.10 14.28 -6.38
N TYR A 26 6.17 13.40 -6.73
CA TYR A 26 5.79 13.24 -8.13
C TYR A 26 5.05 14.46 -8.70
N MET A 27 4.28 15.19 -7.89
CA MET A 27 3.69 16.48 -8.31
C MET A 27 4.78 17.54 -8.52
N ASP A 28 5.84 17.56 -7.69
CA ASP A 28 7.00 18.44 -7.86
C ASP A 28 7.76 18.12 -9.15
N GLU A 29 8.06 16.84 -9.40
CA GLU A 29 8.71 16.36 -10.65
C GLU A 29 7.94 16.77 -11.90
N ARG A 30 6.61 16.91 -11.82
CA ARG A 30 5.74 17.39 -12.90
C ARG A 30 5.68 18.92 -12.99
N GLY A 31 6.46 19.64 -12.19
CA GLY A 31 6.61 21.10 -12.23
C GLY A 31 5.47 21.84 -11.55
N HIS A 32 4.77 21.24 -10.59
CA HIS A 32 3.78 21.93 -9.77
C HIS A 32 4.45 22.63 -8.59
N GLU A 33 3.90 23.78 -8.19
CA GLU A 33 4.32 24.49 -6.98
C GLU A 33 3.56 23.91 -5.79
N ASN A 34 4.28 23.27 -4.87
CA ASN A 34 3.70 22.57 -3.74
C ASN A 34 3.94 23.30 -2.43
N ALA A 35 2.93 23.25 -1.54
CA ALA A 35 3.07 23.59 -0.13
C ALA A 35 2.51 22.45 0.72
N ALA A 36 3.00 22.29 1.94
CA ALA A 36 2.58 21.25 2.86
C ALA A 36 2.11 21.84 4.20
N LEU A 37 0.92 21.43 4.66
CA LEU A 37 0.46 21.62 6.03
C LEU A 37 0.38 20.26 6.71
N TYR A 38 1.07 20.12 7.84
CA TYR A 38 1.16 18.82 8.52
C TYR A 38 1.32 18.93 10.02
N GLY A 39 0.74 17.95 10.73
CA GLY A 39 0.99 17.76 12.16
C GLY A 39 2.34 17.07 12.37
N VAL A 40 3.15 17.59 13.30
CA VAL A 40 4.48 17.07 13.59
C VAL A 40 4.79 17.20 15.09
N GLN A 41 5.68 16.34 15.58
CA GLN A 41 6.24 16.42 16.92
C GLN A 41 7.77 16.58 16.83
N ALA A 42 8.29 17.62 17.50
CA ALA A 42 9.72 17.85 17.51
C ALA A 42 10.50 16.65 18.11
N PRO A 43 11.72 16.36 17.65
CA PRO A 43 12.56 17.17 16.75
C PRO A 43 12.45 16.81 15.25
N PHE A 44 11.37 16.16 14.81
CA PHE A 44 11.23 15.71 13.41
C PHE A 44 11.00 16.90 12.46
N ASP A 45 11.87 17.02 11.45
CA ASP A 45 11.77 17.97 10.35
C ASP A 45 11.77 17.21 9.02
N PRO A 46 10.63 17.13 8.30
CA PRO A 46 10.55 16.38 7.07
C PRO A 46 11.21 17.15 5.91
N ASP A 47 12.06 16.46 5.15
CA ASP A 47 12.59 16.95 3.87
C ASP A 47 11.53 16.81 2.78
N LEU A 48 10.71 17.86 2.59
CA LEU A 48 9.63 17.90 1.60
C LEU A 48 9.99 18.86 0.45
N PRO A 49 9.74 18.48 -0.81
CA PRO A 49 9.95 19.34 -1.97
C PRO A 49 8.80 20.38 -2.07
N CYS A 50 8.78 21.31 -1.12
CA CYS A 50 7.77 22.36 -1.00
C CYS A 50 8.39 23.74 -1.02
N THR A 51 7.69 24.68 -1.65
CA THR A 51 8.07 26.12 -1.59
C THR A 51 7.75 26.73 -0.22
N GLU A 52 6.71 26.21 0.45
CA GLU A 52 6.26 26.65 1.77
C GLU A 52 5.82 25.45 2.62
N THR A 53 6.11 25.50 3.92
CA THR A 53 5.64 24.51 4.89
C THR A 53 4.93 25.16 6.06
N PHE A 54 3.86 24.52 6.52
CA PHE A 54 3.00 25.00 7.61
C PHE A 54 2.87 23.92 8.69
N PRO A 55 3.93 23.65 9.48
CA PRO A 55 3.87 22.63 10.52
C PRO A 55 2.93 23.05 11.67
N VAL A 56 2.13 22.09 12.15
CA VAL A 56 1.39 22.14 13.40
C VAL A 56 2.14 21.28 14.41
N VAL A 57 2.79 21.95 15.37
CA VAL A 57 3.72 21.29 16.30
C VAL A 57 2.97 20.85 17.56
N PHE A 58 2.97 19.53 17.79
CA PHE A 58 2.47 18.90 19.01
C PHE A 58 3.55 18.85 20.11
N ASN A 59 3.19 18.53 21.34
CA ASN A 59 4.05 18.65 22.53
C ASN A 59 4.67 20.06 22.64
N SER A 60 3.86 21.09 22.44
CA SER A 60 4.23 22.50 22.44
C SER A 60 3.32 23.29 23.37
N ASP A 61 3.65 24.56 23.61
CA ASP A 61 2.79 25.45 24.39
C ASP A 61 1.41 25.65 23.76
N VAL A 62 1.26 25.36 22.45
CA VAL A 62 0.01 25.54 21.70
C VAL A 62 -0.82 24.26 21.67
N LEU A 63 -0.19 23.09 21.52
CA LEU A 63 -0.80 21.76 21.59
C LEU A 63 -0.03 20.92 22.61
N PRO A 64 -0.42 20.93 23.89
CA PRO A 64 0.37 20.38 25.00
C PRO A 64 0.23 18.84 25.15
N PHE A 65 -0.09 18.13 24.09
CA PHE A 65 -0.24 16.66 24.07
C PHE A 65 0.51 16.07 22.87
N PRO A 66 0.84 14.76 22.92
CA PRO A 66 1.47 14.06 21.81
C PRO A 66 0.65 14.13 20.52
N ILE A 67 1.30 13.99 19.39
CA ILE A 67 0.64 13.99 18.07
C ILE A 67 -0.51 12.99 18.02
N ALA A 68 -1.68 13.42 17.55
CA ALA A 68 -2.86 12.56 17.49
C ALA A 68 -2.72 11.51 16.37
N GLY A 69 -2.82 10.23 16.72
CA GLY A 69 -2.65 9.10 15.82
C GLY A 69 -3.93 8.67 15.12
N MET A 70 -3.87 8.33 13.82
CA MET A 70 -5.01 7.76 13.07
C MET A 70 -5.30 6.29 13.39
N SER A 71 -4.50 5.67 14.26
CA SER A 71 -4.76 4.38 14.89
C SER A 71 -4.54 4.50 16.38
N ASP A 72 -5.21 3.65 17.16
CA ASP A 72 -5.04 3.63 18.62
C ASP A 72 -3.64 3.13 19.01
N GLU A 73 -3.04 2.31 18.14
CA GLU A 73 -1.64 1.86 18.27
C GLU A 73 -0.83 2.45 17.12
N MET A 74 0.13 3.31 17.48
CA MET A 74 1.05 3.94 16.55
C MET A 74 2.49 3.50 16.86
N PRO A 75 3.41 3.51 15.87
CA PRO A 75 4.82 3.15 16.09
C PRO A 75 5.62 4.25 16.83
N TYR A 76 4.95 5.22 17.44
CA TYR A 76 5.47 6.34 18.21
C TYR A 76 4.48 6.74 19.29
N ASP A 77 4.95 7.50 20.29
CA ASP A 77 4.07 8.04 21.34
C ASP A 77 3.04 9.00 20.75
N SER A 78 1.76 8.68 20.96
CA SER A 78 0.65 9.37 20.29
C SER A 78 -0.57 9.51 21.20
N THR A 79 -1.31 10.60 20.98
CA THR A 79 -2.64 10.76 21.55
C THR A 79 -3.66 9.95 20.77
N VAL A 80 -4.49 9.17 21.47
CA VAL A 80 -5.60 8.42 20.88
C VAL A 80 -6.80 9.37 20.72
N PHE A 81 -7.27 9.59 19.50
CA PHE A 81 -8.40 10.50 19.22
C PHE A 81 -9.64 10.18 20.08
N GLY A 82 -9.95 8.89 20.25
CA GLY A 82 -11.09 8.45 21.06
C GLY A 82 -11.02 8.83 22.54
N ALA A 83 -9.81 9.07 23.06
CA ALA A 83 -9.54 9.45 24.45
C ALA A 83 -9.40 10.96 24.65
N MET A 84 -9.38 11.77 23.58
CA MET A 84 -9.30 13.23 23.69
C MET A 84 -10.53 13.81 24.40
N SER A 85 -10.29 14.78 25.30
CA SER A 85 -11.36 15.60 25.86
C SER A 85 -11.97 16.51 24.77
N ASP A 86 -13.16 17.05 25.03
CA ASP A 86 -13.77 18.00 24.10
C ASP A 86 -12.96 19.31 24.03
N GLU A 87 -12.32 19.72 25.11
CA GLU A 87 -11.42 20.86 25.17
C GLU A 87 -10.18 20.64 24.30
N ASP A 88 -9.52 19.48 24.41
CA ASP A 88 -8.36 19.16 23.57
C ASP A 88 -8.74 19.06 22.10
N LEU A 89 -9.90 18.50 21.80
CA LEU A 89 -10.43 18.40 20.44
C LEU A 89 -10.72 19.79 19.85
N GLN A 90 -11.33 20.69 20.61
CA GLN A 90 -11.55 22.07 20.20
C GLN A 90 -10.24 22.81 19.99
N LEU A 91 -9.28 22.66 20.90
CA LEU A 91 -7.94 23.24 20.78
C LEU A 91 -7.24 22.75 19.51
N TYR A 92 -7.26 21.43 19.25
CA TYR A 92 -6.74 20.82 18.02
C TYR A 92 -7.36 21.49 16.78
N MET A 93 -8.68 21.58 16.73
CA MET A 93 -9.40 22.17 15.58
C MET A 93 -9.07 23.65 15.39
N GLN A 94 -8.96 24.43 16.46
CA GLN A 94 -8.61 25.85 16.40
C GLN A 94 -7.19 26.09 15.88
N VAL A 95 -6.23 25.28 16.33
CA VAL A 95 -4.82 25.40 15.92
C VAL A 95 -4.66 25.04 14.44
N PHE A 96 -5.28 23.94 13.98
CA PHE A 96 -5.28 23.59 12.56
C PHE A 96 -5.96 24.67 11.71
N ARG A 97 -7.11 25.20 12.13
CA ARG A 97 -7.81 26.29 11.43
C ARG A 97 -6.90 27.51 11.24
N LYS A 98 -6.28 27.99 12.30
CA LYS A 98 -5.38 29.13 12.25
C LYS A 98 -4.22 28.91 11.26
N ARG A 99 -3.66 27.70 11.26
CA ARG A 99 -2.55 27.36 10.37
C ARG A 99 -2.99 27.23 8.91
N LEU A 100 -4.20 26.74 8.67
CA LEU A 100 -4.82 26.68 7.32
C LEU A 100 -5.13 28.08 6.78
N GLU A 101 -5.63 29.00 7.62
CA GLU A 101 -5.86 30.39 7.23
C GLU A 101 -4.55 31.10 6.88
N GLU A 102 -3.48 30.81 7.60
CA GLU A 102 -2.14 31.30 7.28
C GLU A 102 -1.65 30.77 5.94
N ALA A 103 -1.79 29.46 5.69
CA ALA A 103 -1.43 28.83 4.42
C ALA A 103 -2.25 29.42 3.25
N LYS A 104 -3.56 29.66 3.43
CA LYS A 104 -4.42 30.32 2.44
C LYS A 104 -3.90 31.70 2.07
N ARG A 105 -3.53 32.50 3.06
CA ARG A 105 -3.05 33.87 2.88
C ARG A 105 -1.67 33.94 2.22
N ILE A 106 -0.73 33.09 2.64
CA ILE A 106 0.67 33.12 2.19
C ILE A 106 0.81 32.40 0.86
N PHE A 107 0.44 31.13 0.79
CA PHE A 107 0.67 30.30 -0.39
C PHE A 107 -0.38 30.52 -1.49
N ARG A 108 -1.64 30.87 -1.16
CA ARG A 108 -2.75 31.08 -2.09
C ARG A 108 -2.92 29.90 -3.07
N PRO A 109 -3.24 28.71 -2.60
CA PRO A 109 -3.37 27.52 -3.43
C PRO A 109 -4.50 27.66 -4.46
N GLN A 110 -4.40 26.90 -5.55
CA GLN A 110 -5.45 26.74 -6.56
C GLN A 110 -6.31 25.51 -6.28
N VAL A 111 -5.78 24.56 -5.50
CA VAL A 111 -6.45 23.34 -5.09
C VAL A 111 -5.81 22.84 -3.79
N VAL A 112 -6.61 22.17 -2.96
CA VAL A 112 -6.12 21.50 -1.74
C VAL A 112 -6.34 20.00 -1.87
N ILE A 113 -5.31 19.21 -1.54
CA ILE A 113 -5.39 17.75 -1.34
C ILE A 113 -5.26 17.49 0.16
N SER A 114 -6.30 16.94 0.77
CA SER A 114 -6.32 16.63 2.19
C SER A 114 -6.32 15.11 2.41
N HIS A 115 -5.26 14.62 3.05
CA HIS A 115 -5.12 13.22 3.40
C HIS A 115 -5.80 12.92 4.73
N HIS A 116 -6.49 11.78 4.80
CA HIS A 116 -7.43 11.38 5.85
C HIS A 116 -8.70 12.23 5.84
N ILE A 117 -9.80 11.66 5.38
CA ILE A 117 -11.12 12.31 5.42
C ILE A 117 -11.64 12.25 6.85
N PHE A 118 -11.12 13.17 7.67
CA PHE A 118 -11.39 13.25 9.10
C PHE A 118 -11.49 14.72 9.57
N LEU A 119 -11.30 14.99 10.85
CA LEU A 119 -11.49 16.30 11.48
C LEU A 119 -10.77 17.45 10.77
N MET A 120 -9.48 17.29 10.44
CA MET A 120 -8.71 18.32 9.74
C MET A 120 -9.30 18.61 8.36
N THR A 121 -9.72 17.60 7.61
CA THR A 121 -10.29 17.74 6.28
C THR A 121 -11.62 18.52 6.29
N ALA A 122 -12.42 18.37 7.35
CA ALA A 122 -13.60 19.20 7.55
C ALA A 122 -13.23 20.68 7.68
N ILE A 123 -12.20 21.01 8.47
CA ILE A 123 -11.71 22.38 8.63
C ILE A 123 -11.11 22.89 7.31
N VAL A 124 -10.38 22.06 6.58
CA VAL A 124 -9.85 22.40 5.24
C VAL A 124 -10.98 22.89 4.34
N ARG A 125 -12.10 22.15 4.25
CA ARG A 125 -13.25 22.57 3.43
C ARG A 125 -13.85 23.89 3.85
N GLU A 126 -13.96 24.14 5.16
CA GLU A 126 -14.50 25.40 5.69
C GLU A 126 -13.61 26.59 5.36
N VAL A 127 -12.28 26.45 5.53
CA VAL A 127 -11.30 27.51 5.25
C VAL A 127 -11.18 27.77 3.74
N PHE A 128 -11.18 26.74 2.92
CA PHE A 128 -11.01 26.82 1.47
C PHE A 128 -12.35 26.66 0.72
N SER A 129 -13.38 27.43 1.10
CA SER A 129 -14.70 27.35 0.49
C SER A 129 -14.76 27.87 -0.97
N ASP A 130 -13.75 28.59 -1.40
CA ASP A 130 -13.65 29.31 -2.68
C ASP A 130 -12.75 28.61 -3.73
N ILE A 131 -12.13 27.50 -3.39
CA ILE A 131 -11.30 26.70 -4.29
C ILE A 131 -11.60 25.19 -4.11
N PRO A 132 -11.26 24.34 -5.10
CA PRO A 132 -11.50 22.90 -4.97
C PRO A 132 -10.70 22.27 -3.85
N VAL A 133 -11.38 21.38 -3.10
CA VAL A 133 -10.80 20.54 -2.06
C VAL A 133 -11.06 19.07 -2.37
N VAL A 134 -10.00 18.30 -2.45
CA VAL A 134 -10.02 16.85 -2.66
C VAL A 134 -9.63 16.14 -1.36
N GLY A 135 -10.41 15.17 -0.93
CA GLY A 135 -10.09 14.32 0.22
C GLY A 135 -9.63 12.94 -0.22
N ILE A 136 -8.53 12.45 0.36
CA ILE A 136 -8.04 11.08 0.16
C ILE A 136 -8.25 10.29 1.46
N SER A 137 -9.05 9.22 1.40
CA SER A 137 -9.15 8.26 2.51
C SER A 137 -7.99 7.29 2.50
N HIS A 138 -7.50 6.96 3.71
CA HIS A 138 -6.48 5.93 3.95
C HIS A 138 -7.01 4.75 4.76
N GLY A 139 -8.33 4.65 4.93
CA GLY A 139 -9.02 3.58 5.65
C GLY A 139 -8.95 3.70 7.18
N THR A 140 -7.84 4.17 7.74
CA THR A 140 -7.69 4.38 9.19
C THR A 140 -8.57 5.52 9.70
N ASP A 141 -8.73 6.56 8.91
CA ASP A 141 -9.65 7.68 9.14
C ASP A 141 -11.12 7.19 9.27
N LEU A 142 -11.57 6.38 8.33
CA LEU A 142 -12.93 5.82 8.35
C LEU A 142 -13.14 4.86 9.51
N ARG A 143 -12.11 4.11 9.89
CA ARG A 143 -12.12 3.26 11.08
C ARG A 143 -12.31 4.07 12.34
N GLN A 144 -11.62 5.22 12.49
CA GLN A 144 -11.80 6.12 13.63
C GLN A 144 -13.23 6.66 13.71
N VAL A 145 -13.84 7.05 12.60
CA VAL A 145 -15.23 7.51 12.56
C VAL A 145 -16.19 6.40 12.98
N ARG A 146 -16.02 5.19 12.43
CA ARG A 146 -16.86 4.02 12.81
C ARG A 146 -16.75 3.66 14.28
N LYS A 147 -15.56 3.78 14.84
CA LYS A 147 -15.31 3.45 16.25
C LYS A 147 -15.87 4.51 17.19
N HIS A 148 -15.91 5.77 16.77
CA HIS A 148 -16.25 6.93 17.60
C HIS A 148 -17.19 7.88 16.84
N GLU A 149 -18.48 7.55 16.76
CA GLU A 149 -19.49 8.33 16.02
C GLU A 149 -19.60 9.80 16.46
N ARG A 150 -19.15 10.14 17.69
CA ARG A 150 -19.11 11.52 18.18
C ARG A 150 -18.38 12.49 17.23
N PHE A 151 -17.42 11.98 16.45
CA PHE A 151 -16.66 12.81 15.50
C PHE A 151 -17.49 13.29 14.32
N LEU A 152 -18.57 12.60 13.96
CA LEU A 152 -19.44 12.99 12.85
C LEU A 152 -20.01 14.41 13.02
N SER A 153 -20.25 14.84 14.27
CA SER A 153 -20.73 16.21 14.54
C SER A 153 -19.71 17.31 14.19
N PHE A 154 -18.42 16.97 14.11
CA PHE A 154 -17.34 17.89 13.75
C PHE A 154 -16.91 17.77 12.28
N MET A 155 -17.53 16.87 11.53
CA MET A 155 -17.08 16.51 10.18
C MET A 155 -18.02 16.98 9.07
N GLU A 156 -18.90 17.95 9.33
CA GLU A 156 -19.85 18.43 8.31
C GLU A 156 -19.13 18.92 7.04
N GLY A 157 -18.05 19.68 7.19
CA GLY A 157 -17.23 20.11 6.05
C GLY A 157 -16.69 18.96 5.19
N ALA A 158 -16.36 17.81 5.80
CA ALA A 158 -15.85 16.65 5.08
C ALA A 158 -16.89 15.96 4.17
N LYS A 159 -18.20 16.27 4.34
CA LYS A 159 -19.26 15.77 3.47
C LYS A 159 -19.46 16.62 2.19
N HIS A 160 -18.78 17.75 2.09
CA HIS A 160 -18.97 18.75 1.03
C HIS A 160 -17.66 19.02 0.26
N LEU A 161 -16.81 18.00 0.11
CA LEU A 161 -15.61 18.11 -0.73
C LEU A 161 -15.99 18.07 -2.22
N ASP A 162 -15.10 18.57 -3.06
CA ASP A 162 -15.32 18.61 -4.52
C ASP A 162 -14.99 17.28 -5.20
N ALA A 163 -14.14 16.47 -4.57
CA ALA A 163 -13.88 15.10 -4.96
C ALA A 163 -13.43 14.26 -3.75
N TYR A 164 -13.73 12.96 -3.82
CA TYR A 164 -13.34 11.97 -2.83
C TYR A 164 -12.54 10.88 -3.51
N TRP A 165 -11.35 10.63 -3.00
CA TRP A 165 -10.48 9.56 -3.47
C TRP A 165 -10.32 8.49 -2.39
N ALA A 166 -10.54 7.24 -2.77
CA ALA A 166 -10.41 6.07 -1.93
C ALA A 166 -9.25 5.20 -2.40
N LEU A 167 -8.56 4.50 -1.50
CA LEU A 167 -7.50 3.58 -1.90
C LEU A 167 -8.04 2.25 -2.42
N GLY A 168 -9.31 1.90 -2.11
CA GLY A 168 -9.96 0.68 -2.57
C GLY A 168 -11.48 0.76 -2.46
N GLU A 169 -12.16 -0.25 -3.01
CA GLU A 169 -13.62 -0.34 -3.00
C GLU A 169 -14.19 -0.41 -1.58
N ASN A 170 -13.49 -1.03 -0.63
CA ASN A 170 -13.90 -1.05 0.77
C ASN A 170 -13.98 0.36 1.36
N ASP A 171 -12.98 1.21 1.11
CA ASP A 171 -12.98 2.61 1.58
C ASP A 171 -14.08 3.41 0.88
N LYS A 172 -14.32 3.17 -0.41
CA LYS A 172 -15.41 3.76 -1.17
C LYS A 172 -16.78 3.39 -0.58
N ASN A 173 -16.98 2.13 -0.21
CA ASN A 173 -18.21 1.67 0.47
C ASN A 173 -18.34 2.36 1.84
N CYS A 174 -17.26 2.44 2.61
CA CYS A 174 -17.25 3.11 3.91
C CYS A 174 -17.62 4.61 3.81
N LEU A 175 -17.08 5.32 2.82
CA LEU A 175 -17.42 6.72 2.56
C LEU A 175 -18.90 6.90 2.20
N THR A 176 -19.45 5.99 1.38
CA THR A 176 -20.87 5.98 1.05
C THR A 176 -21.74 5.80 2.31
N ASP A 177 -21.40 4.82 3.14
CA ASP A 177 -22.18 4.48 4.34
C ASP A 177 -22.10 5.56 5.43
N LEU A 178 -20.89 6.09 5.70
CA LEU A 178 -20.67 7.03 6.80
C LEU A 178 -21.13 8.45 6.50
N PHE A 179 -20.97 8.89 5.25
CA PHE A 179 -21.24 10.27 4.87
C PHE A 179 -22.46 10.44 3.95
N GLY A 180 -23.10 9.34 3.52
CA GLY A 180 -24.24 9.35 2.61
C GLY A 180 -23.85 9.83 1.20
N LEU A 181 -22.58 9.65 0.81
CA LEU A 181 -22.08 10.07 -0.48
C LEU A 181 -22.56 9.13 -1.59
N LYS A 182 -22.82 9.68 -2.76
CA LYS A 182 -23.09 8.85 -3.92
C LYS A 182 -21.82 8.20 -4.42
N ARG A 183 -21.91 6.90 -4.76
CA ARG A 183 -20.74 6.11 -5.21
C ARG A 183 -20.01 6.74 -6.41
N GLU A 184 -20.76 7.36 -7.33
CA GLU A 184 -20.22 8.05 -8.51
C GLU A 184 -19.38 9.31 -8.18
N CYS A 185 -19.49 9.85 -6.96
CA CYS A 185 -18.67 10.96 -6.49
C CYS A 185 -17.35 10.52 -5.85
N ILE A 186 -17.15 9.21 -5.69
CA ILE A 186 -15.96 8.64 -5.04
C ILE A 186 -15.18 7.84 -6.08
N GLU A 187 -13.94 8.22 -6.30
CA GLU A 187 -13.05 7.55 -7.22
C GLU A 187 -12.07 6.66 -6.45
N VAL A 188 -11.81 5.47 -6.96
CA VAL A 188 -10.75 4.59 -6.43
C VAL A 188 -9.46 4.95 -7.16
N THR A 189 -8.49 5.46 -6.41
CA THR A 189 -7.18 5.85 -6.94
C THR A 189 -6.11 4.79 -6.66
N GLY A 190 -6.34 3.92 -5.68
CA GLY A 190 -5.37 2.89 -5.32
C GLY A 190 -4.09 3.43 -4.70
N GLY A 191 -3.09 2.57 -4.67
CA GLY A 191 -1.71 2.87 -4.36
C GLY A 191 -0.82 2.41 -5.52
N GLY A 192 0.32 3.06 -5.71
CA GLY A 192 1.21 2.78 -6.81
C GLY A 192 2.55 2.19 -6.40
N PHE A 193 3.25 1.62 -7.34
CA PHE A 193 4.65 1.23 -7.22
C PHE A 193 5.58 2.24 -7.92
N LYS A 194 6.84 2.25 -7.50
CA LYS A 194 7.88 3.13 -8.11
C LYS A 194 8.47 2.46 -9.34
N ASP A 195 8.00 2.84 -10.51
CA ASP A 195 8.46 2.31 -11.81
C ASP A 195 9.91 2.68 -12.16
N THR A 196 10.50 3.67 -11.49
CA THR A 196 11.95 3.94 -11.52
C THR A 196 12.77 2.87 -10.77
N ILE A 197 12.14 2.06 -9.92
CA ILE A 197 12.77 1.00 -9.14
C ILE A 197 12.33 -0.38 -9.64
N PHE A 198 11.02 -0.57 -9.78
CA PHE A 198 10.41 -1.84 -10.19
C PHE A 198 10.01 -1.76 -11.66
N TYR A 199 10.76 -2.40 -12.52
CA TYR A 199 10.57 -2.44 -13.98
C TYR A 199 11.12 -3.74 -14.54
N ALA A 200 10.67 -4.09 -15.74
CA ALA A 200 11.12 -5.30 -16.43
C ALA A 200 12.47 -5.09 -17.11
N GLU A 201 13.34 -6.07 -16.99
CA GLU A 201 14.59 -6.19 -17.76
C GLU A 201 14.61 -7.50 -18.54
N ASP A 202 15.44 -7.56 -19.56
CA ASP A 202 15.70 -8.82 -20.26
C ASP A 202 16.40 -9.83 -19.33
N ALA A 203 16.04 -11.10 -19.47
CA ALA A 203 16.65 -12.16 -18.67
C ALA A 203 18.16 -12.24 -18.94
N ASP A 204 18.95 -12.18 -17.87
CA ASP A 204 20.38 -12.42 -17.93
C ASP A 204 20.74 -13.90 -18.20
N GLU A 205 22.03 -14.19 -18.36
CA GLU A 205 22.46 -15.57 -18.65
C GLU A 205 22.18 -16.53 -17.49
N ALA A 206 22.20 -16.06 -16.23
CA ALA A 206 21.91 -16.92 -15.07
C ALA A 206 20.41 -17.31 -15.05
N LYS A 207 19.50 -16.39 -15.36
CA LYS A 207 18.06 -16.66 -15.47
C LYS A 207 17.75 -17.60 -16.66
N LYS A 208 18.41 -17.37 -17.78
CA LYS A 208 18.29 -18.27 -18.95
C LYS A 208 18.82 -19.68 -18.65
N GLU A 209 19.94 -19.79 -17.92
CA GLU A 209 20.51 -21.08 -17.54
C GLU A 209 19.62 -21.84 -16.55
N ARG A 210 19.04 -21.17 -15.53
CA ARG A 210 18.05 -21.81 -14.65
C ARG A 210 16.87 -22.37 -15.45
N ARG A 211 16.39 -21.63 -16.46
CA ARG A 211 15.32 -22.13 -17.33
C ARG A 211 15.73 -23.35 -18.14
N ARG A 212 16.96 -23.37 -18.71
CA ARG A 212 17.48 -24.56 -19.43
C ARG A 212 17.57 -25.78 -18.51
N GLN A 213 17.96 -25.57 -17.28
CA GLN A 213 18.10 -26.63 -16.25
C GLN A 213 16.76 -27.01 -15.59
N LEU A 214 15.69 -26.28 -15.84
CA LEU A 214 14.40 -26.42 -15.15
C LEU A 214 14.54 -26.31 -13.62
N SER A 215 15.34 -25.33 -13.14
CA SER A 215 15.55 -25.04 -11.72
C SER A 215 15.02 -23.64 -11.37
N PRO A 216 13.68 -23.48 -11.18
CA PRO A 216 13.09 -22.16 -10.97
C PRO A 216 13.48 -21.56 -9.62
N GLN A 217 13.61 -20.23 -9.59
CA GLN A 217 13.88 -19.47 -8.38
C GLN A 217 12.64 -18.67 -7.96
N VAL A 218 12.14 -18.93 -6.75
CA VAL A 218 11.01 -18.26 -6.12
C VAL A 218 11.52 -17.25 -5.12
N VAL A 219 10.91 -16.07 -5.08
CA VAL A 219 11.18 -15.04 -4.07
C VAL A 219 9.94 -14.82 -3.21
N TYR A 220 10.14 -14.73 -1.91
CA TYR A 220 9.18 -14.21 -0.95
C TYR A 220 9.80 -13.02 -0.22
N ALA A 221 9.05 -11.93 -0.07
CA ALA A 221 9.46 -10.77 0.71
C ALA A 221 8.39 -10.38 1.74
N GLY A 222 8.75 -10.44 3.02
CA GLY A 222 7.86 -10.09 4.13
C GLY A 222 8.41 -10.51 5.49
N LYS A 223 7.85 -9.95 6.56
CA LYS A 223 8.22 -10.36 7.93
C LYS A 223 7.76 -11.80 8.22
N ILE A 224 8.45 -12.49 9.09
CA ILE A 224 7.99 -13.78 9.60
C ILE A 224 6.84 -13.55 10.56
N SER A 225 5.63 -13.93 10.17
CA SER A 225 4.45 -13.96 11.04
C SER A 225 3.43 -14.98 10.52
N ARG A 226 2.59 -15.50 11.41
CA ARG A 226 1.53 -16.44 11.03
C ARG A 226 0.58 -15.83 9.98
N SER A 227 0.20 -14.57 10.13
CA SER A 227 -0.68 -13.88 9.19
C SER A 227 -0.12 -13.76 7.76
N LYS A 228 1.19 -13.95 7.58
CA LYS A 228 1.85 -13.94 6.26
C LYS A 228 1.94 -15.32 5.59
N GLY A 229 1.43 -16.38 6.23
CA GLY A 229 1.33 -17.72 5.64
C GLY A 229 2.66 -18.39 5.26
N ILE A 230 3.79 -17.85 5.74
CA ILE A 230 5.12 -18.34 5.35
C ILE A 230 5.41 -19.74 5.87
N PHE A 231 4.86 -20.14 7.01
CA PHE A 231 5.08 -21.44 7.62
C PHE A 231 4.44 -22.57 6.79
N GLU A 232 3.27 -22.34 6.27
CA GLU A 232 2.54 -23.24 5.39
C GLU A 232 3.17 -23.25 3.99
N PHE A 233 3.57 -22.07 3.52
CA PHE A 233 4.21 -21.93 2.21
C PHE A 233 5.54 -22.69 2.11
N ILE A 234 6.40 -22.64 3.14
CA ILE A 234 7.68 -23.40 3.13
C ILE A 234 7.41 -24.90 2.98
N GLN A 235 6.42 -25.44 3.67
CA GLN A 235 6.05 -26.85 3.55
C GLN A 235 5.54 -27.18 2.14
N ALA A 236 4.69 -26.32 1.58
CA ALA A 236 4.19 -26.47 0.22
C ALA A 236 5.32 -26.38 -0.83
N PHE A 237 6.25 -25.42 -0.63
CA PHE A 237 7.40 -25.27 -1.51
C PHE A 237 8.29 -26.52 -1.54
N VAL A 238 8.60 -27.10 -0.38
CA VAL A 238 9.40 -28.34 -0.31
C VAL A 238 8.71 -29.49 -1.05
N LYS A 239 7.40 -29.65 -0.87
CA LYS A 239 6.60 -30.66 -1.61
C LYS A 239 6.66 -30.44 -3.12
N ALA A 240 6.39 -29.20 -3.55
CA ALA A 240 6.41 -28.82 -4.97
C ALA A 240 7.81 -29.02 -5.59
N GLN A 241 8.87 -28.62 -4.88
CA GLN A 241 10.26 -28.79 -5.29
C GLN A 241 10.58 -30.27 -5.57
N VAL A 242 10.27 -31.16 -4.63
CA VAL A 242 10.52 -32.61 -4.76
C VAL A 242 9.74 -33.20 -5.92
N GLU A 243 8.46 -32.85 -6.04
CA GLU A 243 7.61 -33.41 -7.11
C GLU A 243 8.01 -32.90 -8.51
N PHE A 244 8.32 -31.60 -8.65
CA PHE A 244 8.78 -31.02 -9.91
C PHE A 244 10.13 -31.63 -10.33
N GLN A 245 11.10 -31.76 -9.41
CA GLN A 245 12.37 -32.41 -9.64
C GLN A 245 12.19 -33.86 -10.12
N ARG A 246 11.29 -34.60 -9.46
CA ARG A 246 10.99 -35.99 -9.85
C ARG A 246 10.39 -36.10 -11.25
N ARG A 247 9.49 -35.18 -11.64
CA ARG A 247 8.85 -35.18 -12.96
C ARG A 247 9.84 -34.89 -14.10
N HIS A 248 10.72 -33.93 -13.88
CA HIS A 248 11.60 -33.40 -14.92
C HIS A 248 13.05 -33.89 -14.83
N ASN A 249 13.40 -34.68 -13.82
CA ASN A 249 14.78 -35.07 -13.53
C ASN A 249 15.74 -33.86 -13.54
N SER A 250 15.28 -32.73 -12.97
CA SER A 250 15.96 -31.44 -12.95
C SER A 250 16.65 -31.18 -11.59
N PRO A 251 17.54 -30.18 -11.51
CA PRO A 251 17.96 -29.65 -10.20
C PRO A 251 16.76 -29.12 -9.42
N PRO A 252 16.81 -29.14 -8.08
CA PRO A 252 15.72 -28.63 -7.26
C PRO A 252 15.52 -27.12 -7.43
N ALA A 253 14.27 -26.66 -7.35
CA ALA A 253 13.93 -25.25 -7.31
C ALA A 253 14.60 -24.54 -6.11
N GLU A 254 14.77 -23.23 -6.19
CA GLU A 254 15.32 -22.41 -5.11
C GLU A 254 14.26 -21.47 -4.52
N LEU A 255 14.33 -21.22 -3.20
CA LEU A 255 13.55 -20.21 -2.53
C LEU A 255 14.47 -19.18 -1.88
N ILE A 256 14.24 -17.90 -2.18
CA ILE A 256 14.87 -16.79 -1.46
C ILE A 256 13.81 -16.14 -0.60
N TYR A 257 13.94 -16.32 0.71
CA TYR A 257 13.17 -15.60 1.71
C TYR A 257 13.89 -14.29 2.06
N ILE A 258 13.14 -13.16 2.03
CA ILE A 258 13.64 -11.82 2.39
C ILE A 258 12.75 -11.26 3.48
N GLY A 259 13.32 -10.96 4.63
CA GLY A 259 12.55 -10.34 5.72
C GLY A 259 13.21 -10.48 7.08
N ASN A 260 12.54 -9.90 8.08
CA ASN A 260 12.99 -9.96 9.46
C ASN A 260 12.10 -10.91 10.27
N GLY A 261 12.72 -11.58 11.22
CA GLY A 261 12.09 -12.44 12.20
C GLY A 261 13.05 -12.66 13.37
N THR A 262 12.58 -13.31 14.43
CA THR A 262 13.48 -13.74 15.52
C THR A 262 14.28 -14.98 15.10
N ASP A 263 15.38 -15.24 15.79
CA ASP A 263 16.20 -16.45 15.53
C ASP A 263 15.36 -17.72 15.69
N GLU A 264 14.44 -17.77 16.66
CA GLU A 264 13.54 -18.89 16.87
C GLU A 264 12.59 -19.11 15.69
N GLN A 265 12.04 -18.01 15.11
CA GLN A 265 11.17 -18.08 13.93
C GLN A 265 11.94 -18.58 12.71
N ILE A 266 13.15 -18.08 12.48
CA ILE A 266 14.01 -18.53 11.38
C ILE A 266 14.35 -20.01 11.56
N GLU A 267 14.67 -20.44 12.77
CA GLU A 267 14.98 -21.84 13.07
C GLU A 267 13.74 -22.76 12.90
N GLU A 268 12.55 -22.28 13.25
CA GLU A 268 11.29 -22.99 12.97
C GLU A 268 11.11 -23.19 11.45
N LEU A 269 11.32 -22.16 10.62
CA LEU A 269 11.24 -22.27 9.17
C LEU A 269 12.27 -23.23 8.58
N LYS A 270 13.50 -23.22 9.08
CA LYS A 270 14.54 -24.19 8.68
C LYS A 270 14.13 -25.62 9.02
N ARG A 271 13.58 -25.83 10.20
CA ARG A 271 13.09 -27.15 10.62
C ARG A 271 11.92 -27.63 9.75
N LEU A 272 10.95 -26.76 9.45
CA LEU A 272 9.81 -27.07 8.58
C LEU A 272 10.25 -27.39 7.15
N SER A 273 11.35 -26.80 6.69
CA SER A 273 11.95 -27.11 5.39
C SER A 273 12.83 -28.35 5.37
N GLY A 274 13.03 -29.02 6.52
CA GLY A 274 13.98 -30.13 6.66
C GLY A 274 15.43 -29.68 6.45
N TYR A 275 15.78 -28.45 6.83
CA TYR A 275 17.10 -27.82 6.64
C TYR A 275 17.54 -27.82 5.17
N ASN A 276 16.61 -27.56 4.27
CA ASN A 276 16.83 -27.55 2.83
C ASN A 276 17.79 -26.42 2.43
N GLU A 277 18.97 -26.77 1.94
CA GLU A 277 20.02 -25.82 1.52
C GLU A 277 19.61 -24.94 0.31
N ARG A 278 18.55 -25.31 -0.41
CA ARG A 278 17.99 -24.51 -1.50
C ARG A 278 17.05 -23.40 -1.03
N ILE A 279 16.85 -23.27 0.28
CA ILE A 279 16.08 -22.17 0.89
C ILE A 279 17.05 -21.23 1.57
N ARG A 280 17.20 -20.04 1.04
CA ARG A 280 18.07 -19.00 1.59
C ARG A 280 17.25 -17.96 2.35
N PHE A 281 17.70 -17.60 3.54
CA PHE A 281 17.10 -16.57 4.38
C PHE A 281 17.97 -15.31 4.34
N LEU A 282 17.42 -14.21 3.84
CA LEU A 282 18.09 -12.92 3.76
C LEU A 282 17.36 -11.90 4.65
N PRO A 283 18.08 -10.95 5.25
CA PRO A 283 17.44 -9.86 6.00
C PRO A 283 16.60 -8.97 5.08
N ALA A 284 15.70 -8.18 5.67
CA ALA A 284 14.99 -7.14 4.93
C ALA A 284 16.00 -6.18 4.28
N MET A 285 15.71 -5.76 3.07
CA MET A 285 16.58 -4.93 2.25
C MET A 285 15.84 -3.71 1.70
N ALA A 286 16.58 -2.74 1.15
CA ALA A 286 16.01 -1.57 0.51
C ALA A 286 15.28 -1.93 -0.80
N GLN A 287 14.30 -1.13 -1.20
CA GLN A 287 13.52 -1.37 -2.42
C GLN A 287 14.39 -1.56 -3.69
N PRO A 288 15.46 -0.78 -3.94
CA PRO A 288 16.31 -1.01 -5.11
C PRO A 288 16.97 -2.39 -5.14
N ASP A 289 17.44 -2.89 -3.97
CA ASP A 289 18.07 -4.20 -3.87
C ASP A 289 17.05 -5.32 -4.05
N LEU A 290 15.84 -5.14 -3.47
CA LEU A 290 14.72 -6.07 -3.67
C LEU A 290 14.33 -6.13 -5.15
N ALA A 291 14.20 -4.99 -5.83
CA ALA A 291 13.86 -4.93 -7.24
C ALA A 291 14.93 -5.61 -8.12
N ALA A 292 16.22 -5.39 -7.83
CA ALA A 292 17.31 -6.07 -8.53
C ALA A 292 17.21 -7.60 -8.40
N LEU A 293 16.87 -8.08 -7.20
CA LEU A 293 16.68 -9.51 -6.95
C LEU A 293 15.41 -10.05 -7.65
N LEU A 294 14.30 -9.30 -7.61
CA LEU A 294 13.06 -9.67 -8.32
C LEU A 294 13.28 -9.78 -9.83
N ARG A 295 14.00 -8.84 -10.46
CA ARG A 295 14.29 -8.92 -11.90
C ARG A 295 15.04 -10.19 -12.28
N GLN A 296 15.84 -10.72 -11.38
CA GLN A 296 16.60 -11.95 -11.60
C GLN A 296 15.80 -13.24 -11.27
N ALA A 297 14.80 -13.17 -10.42
CA ALA A 297 13.97 -14.32 -10.05
C ALA A 297 13.06 -14.81 -11.17
N ASP A 298 12.42 -15.95 -10.95
CA ASP A 298 11.47 -16.55 -11.89
C ASP A 298 10.02 -16.44 -11.41
N PHE A 299 9.80 -16.35 -10.08
CA PHE A 299 8.50 -16.21 -9.45
C PHE A 299 8.56 -15.34 -8.21
N TYR A 300 7.44 -14.71 -7.90
CA TYR A 300 7.20 -14.10 -6.59
C TYR A 300 6.01 -14.78 -5.91
N THR A 301 6.05 -14.88 -4.59
CA THR A 301 4.95 -15.44 -3.80
C THR A 301 4.55 -14.55 -2.65
N LEU A 302 3.24 -14.49 -2.38
CA LEU A 302 2.65 -13.79 -1.25
C LEU A 302 1.50 -14.60 -0.66
N PRO A 303 1.78 -15.62 0.18
CA PRO A 303 0.78 -16.53 0.72
C PRO A 303 0.05 -15.97 1.95
N SER A 304 -0.07 -14.64 2.07
CA SER A 304 -0.64 -13.95 3.23
C SER A 304 -2.11 -14.28 3.42
N TYR A 305 -2.54 -14.46 4.67
CA TYR A 305 -3.96 -14.62 5.00
C TYR A 305 -4.74 -13.31 4.90
N TYR A 306 -4.06 -12.19 5.15
CA TYR A 306 -4.64 -10.87 5.04
C TYR A 306 -3.62 -9.83 4.57
N GLU A 307 -4.02 -8.99 3.62
CA GLU A 307 -3.33 -7.79 3.15
C GLU A 307 -4.36 -6.71 2.80
N GLY A 308 -3.94 -5.44 2.86
CA GLY A 308 -4.75 -4.34 2.33
C GLY A 308 -4.80 -4.38 0.80
N ILE A 309 -3.70 -4.01 0.16
CA ILE A 309 -3.58 -3.95 -1.31
C ILE A 309 -2.54 -4.94 -1.85
N ALA A 310 -1.57 -5.37 -1.03
CA ALA A 310 -0.47 -6.27 -1.44
C ALA A 310 0.42 -5.70 -2.56
N LEU A 311 0.85 -4.45 -2.45
CA LEU A 311 1.65 -3.76 -3.48
C LEU A 311 2.92 -4.51 -3.88
N THR A 312 3.54 -5.30 -2.98
CA THR A 312 4.72 -6.11 -3.31
C THR A 312 4.46 -7.14 -4.41
N ALA A 313 3.22 -7.62 -4.54
CA ALA A 313 2.84 -8.49 -5.65
C ALA A 313 2.80 -7.71 -6.99
N VAL A 314 2.30 -6.47 -6.96
CA VAL A 314 2.30 -5.56 -8.12
C VAL A 314 3.73 -5.17 -8.52
N GLU A 315 4.59 -4.86 -7.53
CA GLU A 315 6.02 -4.58 -7.71
C GLU A 315 6.75 -5.76 -8.38
N ALA A 316 6.44 -6.99 -7.97
CA ALA A 316 7.00 -8.19 -8.59
C ALA A 316 6.50 -8.38 -10.03
N MET A 317 5.22 -8.14 -10.30
CA MET A 317 4.68 -8.19 -11.66
C MET A 317 5.28 -7.10 -12.55
N ALA A 318 5.54 -5.91 -12.03
CA ALA A 318 6.25 -4.85 -12.73
C ALA A 318 7.69 -5.27 -13.12
N CYS A 319 8.33 -6.13 -12.31
CA CYS A 319 9.59 -6.81 -12.66
C CYS A 319 9.42 -8.01 -13.60
N ASN A 320 8.24 -8.17 -14.21
CA ASN A 320 7.92 -9.26 -15.15
C ASN A 320 7.92 -10.67 -14.51
N LEU A 321 7.53 -10.78 -13.23
CA LEU A 321 7.41 -12.05 -12.54
C LEU A 321 5.95 -12.53 -12.50
N PRO A 322 5.69 -13.81 -12.79
CA PRO A 322 4.47 -14.45 -12.34
C PRO A 322 4.37 -14.45 -10.82
N VAL A 323 3.15 -14.29 -10.32
CA VAL A 323 2.87 -14.19 -8.89
C VAL A 323 1.97 -15.34 -8.45
N ILE A 324 2.34 -15.98 -7.33
CA ILE A 324 1.51 -16.96 -6.63
C ILE A 324 1.08 -16.35 -5.31
N THR A 325 -0.22 -16.14 -5.13
CA THR A 325 -0.75 -15.44 -3.95
C THR A 325 -2.09 -16.05 -3.50
N THR A 326 -2.51 -15.73 -2.31
CA THR A 326 -3.87 -16.04 -1.86
C THR A 326 -4.87 -15.08 -2.50
N LYS A 327 -6.17 -15.39 -2.43
CA LYS A 327 -7.24 -14.52 -2.90
C LYS A 327 -7.38 -13.27 -2.02
N ILE A 328 -6.51 -12.29 -2.24
CA ILE A 328 -6.54 -10.99 -1.57
C ILE A 328 -7.48 -10.08 -2.36
N ILE A 329 -8.65 -9.79 -1.80
CA ILE A 329 -9.71 -9.02 -2.50
C ILE A 329 -9.17 -7.67 -2.99
N GLY A 330 -8.46 -6.91 -2.15
CA GLY A 330 -7.92 -5.60 -2.54
C GLY A 330 -6.91 -5.66 -3.69
N LEU A 331 -6.13 -6.75 -3.80
CA LEU A 331 -5.23 -6.97 -4.93
C LEU A 331 -6.01 -7.30 -6.22
N MET A 332 -7.02 -8.18 -6.11
CA MET A 332 -7.86 -8.57 -7.25
C MET A 332 -8.62 -7.37 -7.82
N GLU A 333 -9.17 -6.53 -6.95
CA GLU A 333 -9.85 -5.29 -7.34
C GLU A 333 -8.90 -4.31 -8.02
N LEU A 334 -7.70 -4.13 -7.48
CA LEU A 334 -6.67 -3.26 -8.05
C LEU A 334 -6.25 -3.71 -9.45
N LEU A 335 -5.88 -4.98 -9.60
CA LEU A 335 -5.32 -5.50 -10.86
C LEU A 335 -6.36 -5.65 -11.98
N GLY A 336 -7.64 -5.81 -11.63
CA GLY A 336 -8.72 -5.93 -12.60
C GLY A 336 -8.69 -7.21 -13.44
N PRO A 337 -9.67 -7.41 -14.33
CA PRO A 337 -9.83 -8.69 -15.06
C PRO A 337 -8.67 -9.02 -16.00
N ILE A 338 -8.06 -8.03 -16.65
CA ILE A 338 -6.96 -8.26 -17.61
C ILE A 338 -5.81 -9.01 -16.95
N VAL A 339 -5.41 -8.61 -15.76
CA VAL A 339 -4.31 -9.24 -15.02
C VAL A 339 -4.78 -10.49 -14.30
N ASN A 340 -5.93 -10.45 -13.65
CA ASN A 340 -6.46 -11.57 -12.87
C ASN A 340 -6.72 -12.84 -13.71
N GLU A 341 -7.11 -12.69 -14.96
CA GLU A 341 -7.42 -13.79 -15.87
C GLU A 341 -6.24 -14.16 -16.80
N SER A 342 -5.10 -13.48 -16.66
CA SER A 342 -3.94 -13.64 -17.53
C SER A 342 -3.19 -14.96 -17.38
N GLY A 343 -3.34 -15.62 -16.23
CA GLY A 343 -2.54 -16.79 -15.86
C GLY A 343 -1.13 -16.45 -15.33
N PHE A 344 -0.74 -15.17 -15.30
CA PHE A 344 0.51 -14.67 -14.69
C PHE A 344 0.37 -14.32 -13.20
N ILE A 345 -0.85 -14.37 -12.69
CA ILE A 345 -1.14 -14.42 -11.26
C ILE A 345 -1.95 -15.68 -10.96
N GLU A 346 -1.51 -16.45 -9.99
CA GLU A 346 -2.18 -17.65 -9.51
C GLU A 346 -2.75 -17.40 -8.13
N TYR A 347 -4.07 -17.45 -8.03
CA TYR A 347 -4.79 -17.25 -6.76
C TYR A 347 -5.07 -18.58 -6.08
N VAL A 348 -4.66 -18.69 -4.84
CA VAL A 348 -4.91 -19.85 -3.97
C VAL A 348 -6.04 -19.53 -2.99
N ASP A 349 -7.03 -20.42 -2.90
CA ASP A 349 -8.11 -20.26 -1.94
C ASP A 349 -7.57 -20.33 -0.49
N LEU A 350 -7.99 -19.37 0.33
CA LEU A 350 -7.65 -19.32 1.75
C LEU A 350 -8.26 -20.53 2.51
N PRO A 351 -7.66 -20.97 3.61
CA PRO A 351 -8.34 -21.77 4.61
C PRO A 351 -9.45 -20.93 5.24
N ARG A 352 -10.39 -21.54 5.98
CA ARG A 352 -11.30 -20.77 6.81
C ARG A 352 -10.49 -19.94 7.80
N LEU A 353 -10.87 -18.67 7.96
CA LEU A 353 -10.20 -17.75 8.87
C LEU A 353 -11.17 -17.41 10.03
N TYR A 354 -10.59 -17.25 11.21
CA TYR A 354 -11.21 -16.56 12.32
C TYR A 354 -10.37 -15.33 12.68
N ASP A 355 -11.00 -14.30 13.26
CA ASP A 355 -10.31 -13.09 13.68
C ASP A 355 -9.42 -12.49 12.57
N VAL A 356 -9.98 -12.32 11.34
CA VAL A 356 -9.42 -11.68 10.15
C VAL A 356 -8.24 -12.41 9.49
N ASP A 357 -7.22 -12.82 10.25
CA ASP A 357 -5.94 -13.31 9.70
C ASP A 357 -5.43 -14.61 10.34
N LYS A 358 -6.29 -15.29 11.11
CA LYS A 358 -5.94 -16.55 11.78
C LYS A 358 -6.62 -17.74 11.10
N PRO A 359 -5.84 -18.68 10.55
CA PRO A 359 -6.41 -19.85 9.90
C PRO A 359 -6.97 -20.86 10.92
N VAL A 360 -8.00 -21.56 10.49
CA VAL A 360 -8.52 -22.72 11.22
C VAL A 360 -7.54 -23.89 11.03
N GLU A 361 -7.01 -24.42 12.12
CA GLU A 361 -5.94 -25.43 12.14
C GLU A 361 -6.29 -26.68 11.31
N GLU A 362 -7.54 -27.13 11.34
CA GLU A 362 -8.01 -28.31 10.59
C GLU A 362 -7.90 -28.14 9.08
N ASP A 363 -7.92 -26.90 8.56
CA ASP A 363 -7.86 -26.61 7.13
C ASP A 363 -6.41 -26.47 6.61
N ILE A 364 -5.44 -26.37 7.50
CA ILE A 364 -4.01 -26.14 7.14
C ILE A 364 -3.45 -27.24 6.22
N PRO A 365 -3.67 -28.55 6.46
CA PRO A 365 -3.14 -29.58 5.56
C PRO A 365 -3.65 -29.42 4.12
N GLU A 366 -4.93 -29.15 3.93
CA GLU A 366 -5.53 -28.96 2.62
C GLU A 366 -5.03 -27.66 1.96
N TYR A 367 -4.84 -26.60 2.73
CA TYR A 367 -4.26 -25.33 2.24
C TYR A 367 -2.83 -25.53 1.73
N ILE A 368 -1.99 -26.30 2.44
CA ILE A 368 -0.65 -26.64 1.99
C ILE A 368 -0.71 -27.40 0.65
N GLU A 369 -1.64 -28.33 0.46
CA GLU A 369 -1.79 -29.02 -0.81
C GLU A 369 -2.20 -28.06 -1.94
N ARG A 370 -3.16 -27.15 -1.71
CA ARG A 370 -3.54 -26.13 -2.69
C ARG A 370 -2.36 -25.23 -3.11
N LEU A 371 -1.53 -24.81 -2.13
CA LEU A 371 -0.30 -24.05 -2.41
C LEU A 371 0.69 -24.88 -3.22
N THR A 372 0.86 -26.17 -2.89
CA THR A 372 1.75 -27.10 -3.61
C THR A 372 1.32 -27.24 -5.07
N GLU A 373 0.02 -27.43 -5.31
CA GLU A 373 -0.53 -27.56 -6.66
C GLU A 373 -0.39 -26.27 -7.47
N ALA A 374 -0.61 -25.12 -6.83
CA ALA A 374 -0.43 -23.82 -7.50
C ALA A 374 1.04 -23.60 -7.91
N LEU A 375 1.99 -23.91 -7.03
CA LEU A 375 3.41 -23.88 -7.34
C LEU A 375 3.74 -24.81 -8.53
N LEU A 376 3.27 -26.04 -8.51
CA LEU A 376 3.51 -26.98 -9.59
C LEU A 376 2.93 -26.50 -10.92
N ARG A 377 1.68 -26.00 -10.95
CA ARG A 377 1.08 -25.43 -12.17
C ARG A 377 1.93 -24.30 -12.74
N GLN A 378 2.40 -23.39 -11.89
CA GLN A 378 3.22 -22.26 -12.33
C GLN A 378 4.62 -22.71 -12.78
N PHE A 379 5.24 -23.67 -12.12
CA PHE A 379 6.51 -24.25 -12.56
C PHE A 379 6.41 -24.94 -13.92
N GLU A 380 5.30 -25.68 -14.18
CA GLU A 380 5.05 -26.32 -15.47
C GLU A 380 4.86 -25.26 -16.59
N LYS A 381 4.06 -24.22 -16.34
CA LYS A 381 3.91 -23.10 -17.30
C LYS A 381 5.26 -22.43 -17.59
N TRP A 382 6.03 -22.11 -16.55
CA TRP A 382 7.34 -21.52 -16.72
C TRP A 382 8.29 -22.41 -17.54
N ALA A 383 8.26 -23.72 -17.35
CA ALA A 383 9.08 -24.68 -18.07
C ALA A 383 8.76 -24.69 -19.59
N THR A 384 7.51 -24.39 -20.00
CA THR A 384 7.12 -24.26 -21.42
C THR A 384 7.61 -22.98 -22.09
N GLY A 385 8.18 -22.03 -21.32
CA GLY A 385 8.69 -20.79 -21.88
C GLY A 385 7.65 -19.67 -21.98
N GLU A 386 6.50 -19.82 -21.33
CA GLU A 386 5.47 -18.79 -21.31
C GLU A 386 6.00 -17.45 -20.74
N VAL A 387 5.65 -16.33 -21.40
CA VAL A 387 6.06 -14.98 -21.01
C VAL A 387 4.86 -14.08 -20.88
N MET A 388 4.94 -13.07 -20.01
CA MET A 388 3.84 -12.12 -19.79
C MET A 388 3.49 -11.38 -21.09
N PRO A 389 2.23 -11.41 -21.54
CA PRO A 389 1.80 -10.70 -22.73
C PRO A 389 1.89 -9.18 -22.56
N PRO A 390 2.16 -8.40 -23.64
CA PRO A 390 2.28 -6.95 -23.57
C PRO A 390 1.10 -6.25 -22.89
N HIS A 391 -0.15 -6.63 -23.24
CA HIS A 391 -1.35 -6.02 -22.67
C HIS A 391 -1.51 -6.25 -21.15
N VAL A 392 -1.00 -7.38 -20.64
CA VAL A 392 -0.96 -7.65 -19.19
C VAL A 392 0.08 -6.76 -18.51
N ARG A 393 1.25 -6.62 -19.15
CA ARG A 393 2.31 -5.72 -18.68
C ARG A 393 1.81 -4.28 -18.62
N GLU A 394 1.19 -3.78 -19.70
CA GLU A 394 0.60 -2.43 -19.75
C GLU A 394 -0.43 -2.21 -18.64
N ALA A 395 -1.27 -3.23 -18.37
CA ALA A 395 -2.23 -3.17 -17.27
C ALA A 395 -1.55 -3.08 -15.90
N VAL A 396 -0.43 -3.79 -15.67
CA VAL A 396 0.37 -3.68 -14.44
C VAL A 396 1.05 -2.31 -14.36
N GLU A 397 1.64 -1.81 -15.43
CA GLU A 397 2.33 -0.52 -15.51
C GLU A 397 1.39 0.66 -15.25
N SER A 398 0.09 0.52 -15.55
CA SER A 398 -0.93 1.54 -15.22
C SER A 398 -1.07 1.80 -13.71
N HIS A 399 -0.57 0.91 -12.87
CA HIS A 399 -0.51 1.09 -11.41
C HIS A 399 0.82 1.71 -10.94
N SER A 400 1.67 2.23 -11.83
CA SER A 400 2.85 3.00 -11.43
C SER A 400 2.47 4.36 -10.84
N TRP A 401 3.31 4.89 -9.96
CA TRP A 401 3.10 6.24 -9.43
C TRP A 401 3.08 7.29 -10.52
N HIS A 402 3.92 7.20 -11.55
CA HIS A 402 3.88 8.13 -12.68
C HIS A 402 2.51 8.15 -13.37
N HIS A 403 1.90 6.98 -13.59
CA HIS A 403 0.58 6.89 -14.20
C HIS A 403 -0.52 7.43 -13.29
N LEU A 404 -0.56 6.98 -12.03
CA LEU A 404 -1.55 7.44 -11.05
C LEU A 404 -1.50 8.95 -10.82
N ILE A 405 -0.30 9.52 -10.72
CA ILE A 405 -0.13 10.97 -10.55
C ILE A 405 -0.56 11.74 -11.81
N ALA A 406 -0.31 11.20 -13.01
CA ALA A 406 -0.80 11.82 -14.25
C ALA A 406 -2.34 11.86 -14.28
N GLU A 407 -3.01 10.80 -13.85
CA GLU A 407 -4.47 10.80 -13.71
C GLU A 407 -4.95 11.77 -12.63
N MET A 408 -4.33 11.77 -11.45
CA MET A 408 -4.66 12.73 -10.38
C MET A 408 -4.51 14.18 -10.87
N GLU A 409 -3.42 14.50 -11.56
CA GLU A 409 -3.18 15.82 -12.14
C GLU A 409 -4.28 16.23 -13.11
N ALA A 410 -4.68 15.35 -14.03
CA ALA A 410 -5.74 15.63 -15.00
C ALA A 410 -7.07 15.91 -14.28
N ARG A 411 -7.41 15.16 -13.23
CA ARG A 411 -8.61 15.37 -12.40
C ARG A 411 -8.57 16.70 -11.66
N LEU A 412 -7.42 17.04 -11.06
CA LEU A 412 -7.23 18.33 -10.37
C LEU A 412 -7.37 19.51 -11.32
N MET A 413 -6.79 19.41 -12.52
CA MET A 413 -6.93 20.44 -13.55
C MET A 413 -8.40 20.65 -13.98
N ALA A 414 -9.14 19.55 -14.14
CA ALA A 414 -10.56 19.60 -14.47
C ALA A 414 -11.39 20.29 -13.37
N LEU A 415 -11.11 19.99 -12.08
CA LEU A 415 -11.76 20.65 -10.95
C LEU A 415 -11.47 22.15 -10.91
N ILE A 416 -10.19 22.55 -11.03
CA ILE A 416 -9.80 23.98 -11.06
C ILE A 416 -10.50 24.71 -12.21
N HIS A 417 -10.60 24.07 -13.37
CA HIS A 417 -11.25 24.67 -14.54
C HIS A 417 -12.76 24.87 -14.34
N LYS A 418 -13.42 23.92 -13.68
CA LYS A 418 -14.83 24.01 -13.31
C LYS A 418 -15.07 25.21 -12.38
N TYR A 419 -14.25 25.38 -11.34
CA TYR A 419 -14.34 26.49 -10.38
C TYR A 419 -14.13 27.88 -10.99
N LYS A 420 -13.33 28.00 -12.03
CA LYS A 420 -13.11 29.29 -12.72
C LYS A 420 -14.28 29.71 -13.61
N ARG A 421 -15.24 28.82 -13.88
CA ARG A 421 -16.41 29.09 -14.74
C ARG A 421 -17.69 29.36 -13.94
N THR A 422 -17.71 29.02 -12.66
CA THR A 422 -18.76 29.33 -11.70
C THR A 422 -18.45 30.64 -10.97
#